data_a05aa1515a0c5aba56713a910317b784
#
_entry.id   a05aa1515a0c5aba56713a910317b784
#
_cell.length_a   1.000
_cell.length_b   1.000
_cell.length_c   1.000
_cell.angle_alpha   90.00
_cell.angle_beta   90.00
_cell.angle_gamma   90.00
#
_symmetry.space_group_name_H-M   'P 1'
#
loop_
_entity.id
_entity.type
_entity.pdbx_description
1 polymer ?
#
loop_
_entity_poly.entity_id
_entity_poly.type
_entity_poly.pdbx_seq_one_letter_code
_entity_poly.pdbx_strand_id
1 'polypeptide(L)'
;GWRRGRPHKGIDIDLVTGDSVFSLLDGVVRFARYSGGHGRTIVVRHFNGLETTYAHLSKINVKVNDTVKKGQFIGKGGNTGRSFGSHLHLVTSFKGHYIHPEYLFDFSGSNAVRSKEIWVTKKWTKPAYHNARRQSKLALFTTKKAALDAAEAQRKIYIVKRGDTLSRISKRNNVTIAAICSANAIRRNATLRIGQKLVIEP
;
A
#
# COMPACT_ATOMS: atom_id res chain seq x y z
N GLY A 1 6.00 0.76 -6.84
CA GLY A 1 7.26 0.81 -7.60
C GLY A 1 8.35 1.63 -6.91
N TRP A 2 9.54 1.67 -7.50
CA TRP A 2 10.67 2.48 -7.04
C TRP A 2 10.89 3.65 -8.00
N ARG A 3 11.02 4.86 -7.46
CA ARG A 3 11.37 6.05 -8.23
C ARG A 3 12.54 6.76 -7.55
N ARG A 4 13.65 6.99 -8.26
CA ARG A 4 14.86 7.66 -7.75
C ARG A 4 15.33 7.12 -6.40
N GLY A 5 15.41 5.79 -6.26
CA GLY A 5 15.87 5.13 -5.04
C GLY A 5 14.86 5.15 -3.87
N ARG A 6 13.63 5.64 -4.07
CA ARG A 6 12.57 5.65 -3.06
C ARG A 6 11.35 4.85 -3.52
N PRO A 7 10.67 4.14 -2.62
CA PRO A 7 9.44 3.45 -2.96
C PRO A 7 8.35 4.46 -3.31
N HIS A 8 7.73 4.29 -4.47
CA HIS A 8 6.57 5.07 -4.91
C HIS A 8 5.33 4.60 -4.13
N LYS A 9 4.75 5.48 -3.32
CA LYS A 9 3.52 5.23 -2.58
C LYS A 9 2.35 5.72 -3.44
N GLY A 10 1.41 4.85 -3.76
CA GLY A 10 0.25 5.20 -4.58
C GLY A 10 0.32 4.67 -6.00
N ILE A 11 -0.60 5.12 -6.80
CA ILE A 11 -0.67 4.92 -8.24
C ILE A 11 -0.71 6.27 -8.94
N ASP A 12 -0.27 6.29 -10.18
CA ASP A 12 -0.42 7.44 -11.07
C ASP A 12 -1.47 7.09 -12.11
N ILE A 13 -2.46 7.94 -12.24
CA ILE A 13 -3.56 7.82 -13.18
C ILE A 13 -3.37 8.90 -14.21
N ASP A 14 -3.21 8.50 -15.47
CA ASP A 14 -3.05 9.43 -16.59
C ASP A 14 -4.30 10.28 -16.73
N LEU A 15 -4.11 11.59 -16.88
CA LEU A 15 -5.18 12.55 -17.16
C LEU A 15 -4.60 13.80 -17.84
N VAL A 16 -5.47 14.57 -18.48
CA VAL A 16 -5.13 15.86 -19.04
C VAL A 16 -5.25 16.95 -17.97
N THR A 17 -4.37 17.94 -18.01
CA THR A 17 -4.47 19.12 -17.11
C THR A 17 -5.83 19.78 -17.28
N GLY A 18 -6.58 19.89 -16.20
CA GLY A 18 -7.93 20.44 -16.19
C GLY A 18 -9.04 19.41 -16.08
N ASP A 19 -8.75 18.11 -16.23
CA ASP A 19 -9.69 17.03 -16.01
C ASP A 19 -10.24 17.04 -14.60
N SER A 20 -11.51 16.69 -14.45
CA SER A 20 -12.19 16.70 -13.17
C SER A 20 -11.74 15.55 -12.29
N VAL A 21 -11.42 15.87 -11.03
CA VAL A 21 -11.07 14.89 -10.00
C VAL A 21 -12.19 14.84 -8.96
N PHE A 22 -12.60 13.61 -8.64
CA PHE A 22 -13.75 13.34 -7.77
C PHE A 22 -13.32 12.56 -6.52
N SER A 23 -14.05 12.74 -5.42
CA SER A 23 -13.83 11.96 -4.21
C SER A 23 -14.24 10.51 -4.41
N LEU A 24 -13.36 9.57 -4.03
CA LEU A 24 -13.61 8.13 -4.16
C LEU A 24 -14.65 7.60 -3.18
N LEU A 25 -14.80 8.22 -2.02
CA LEU A 25 -15.73 7.82 -0.95
C LEU A 25 -16.24 9.05 -0.21
N ASP A 26 -17.30 8.88 0.57
CA ASP A 26 -17.80 9.88 1.51
C ASP A 26 -16.73 10.18 2.58
N GLY A 27 -16.57 11.44 2.98
CA GLY A 27 -15.64 11.81 4.02
C GLY A 27 -15.54 13.30 4.28
N VAL A 28 -14.50 13.69 5.02
CA VAL A 28 -14.21 15.08 5.38
C VAL A 28 -12.82 15.44 4.85
N VAL A 29 -12.70 16.60 4.24
CA VAL A 29 -11.43 17.14 3.74
C VAL A 29 -10.54 17.51 4.92
N ARG A 30 -9.41 16.82 5.05
CA ARG A 30 -8.42 17.05 6.12
C ARG A 30 -7.30 17.99 5.71
N PHE A 31 -7.02 18.07 4.43
CA PHE A 31 -5.95 18.89 3.86
C PHE A 31 -6.33 19.36 2.45
N ALA A 32 -6.12 20.64 2.16
CA ALA A 32 -6.45 21.23 0.85
C ALA A 32 -5.55 22.44 0.58
N ARG A 33 -4.27 22.20 0.21
CA ARG A 33 -3.31 23.24 -0.11
C ARG A 33 -2.10 22.70 -0.88
N TYR A 34 -1.15 23.55 -1.19
CA TYR A 34 0.14 23.13 -1.75
C TYR A 34 0.99 22.38 -0.72
N SER A 35 1.57 21.26 -1.11
CA SER A 35 2.37 20.37 -0.26
C SER A 35 3.67 19.94 -0.96
N GLY A 36 4.65 20.81 -1.00
CA GLY A 36 6.01 20.50 -1.49
C GLY A 36 6.03 19.66 -2.77
N GLY A 37 6.63 18.48 -2.70
CA GLY A 37 6.75 17.57 -3.85
C GLY A 37 5.43 17.05 -4.41
N HIS A 38 4.36 16.99 -3.65
CA HIS A 38 3.02 16.60 -4.10
C HIS A 38 2.26 17.73 -4.84
N GLY A 39 2.77 18.97 -4.81
CA GLY A 39 2.08 20.09 -5.43
C GLY A 39 0.75 20.41 -4.73
N ARG A 40 -0.25 20.86 -5.48
CA ARG A 40 -1.59 21.07 -4.95
C ARG A 40 -2.21 19.73 -4.60
N THR A 41 -2.59 19.59 -3.34
CA THR A 41 -2.97 18.31 -2.75
C THR A 41 -4.25 18.44 -1.94
N ILE A 42 -5.12 17.46 -2.08
CA ILE A 42 -6.30 17.25 -1.24
C ILE A 42 -6.12 15.92 -0.50
N VAL A 43 -6.44 15.89 0.79
CA VAL A 43 -6.57 14.65 1.56
C VAL A 43 -7.97 14.59 2.13
N VAL A 44 -8.68 13.52 1.81
CA VAL A 44 -10.01 13.22 2.37
C VAL A 44 -9.88 12.08 3.36
N ARG A 45 -10.36 12.29 4.59
CA ARG A 45 -10.53 11.24 5.60
C ARG A 45 -11.95 10.71 5.50
N HIS A 46 -12.06 9.45 5.20
CA HIS A 46 -13.34 8.75 5.09
C HIS A 46 -13.84 8.26 6.45
N PHE A 47 -15.16 8.06 6.58
CA PHE A 47 -15.78 7.68 7.85
C PHE A 47 -15.34 6.32 8.39
N ASN A 48 -14.78 5.45 7.55
CA ASN A 48 -14.17 4.18 7.96
C ASN A 48 -12.69 4.32 8.40
N GLY A 49 -12.15 5.54 8.46
CA GLY A 49 -10.77 5.84 8.85
C GLY A 49 -9.73 5.72 7.73
N LEU A 50 -10.13 5.36 6.51
CA LEU A 50 -9.28 5.42 5.33
C LEU A 50 -9.01 6.88 4.97
N GLU A 51 -7.81 7.18 4.46
CA GLU A 51 -7.49 8.47 3.85
C GLU A 51 -7.13 8.27 2.38
N THR A 52 -7.68 9.12 1.52
CA THR A 52 -7.27 9.23 0.13
C THR A 52 -6.57 10.57 -0.10
N THR A 53 -5.43 10.54 -0.77
CA THR A 53 -4.65 11.73 -1.14
C THR A 53 -4.68 11.88 -2.65
N TYR A 54 -5.05 13.05 -3.11
CA TYR A 54 -5.10 13.47 -4.51
C TYR A 54 -4.04 14.54 -4.72
N ALA A 55 -2.99 14.24 -5.46
CA ALA A 55 -1.84 15.13 -5.62
C ALA A 55 -1.60 15.54 -7.08
N HIS A 56 -0.70 16.49 -7.27
CA HIS A 56 -0.33 17.13 -8.54
C HIS A 56 -1.46 17.91 -9.21
N LEU A 57 -2.47 18.32 -8.43
CA LEU A 57 -3.65 19.04 -8.93
C LEU A 57 -3.27 20.40 -9.53
N SER A 58 -4.02 20.83 -10.57
CA SER A 58 -3.96 22.21 -11.10
C SER A 58 -4.86 23.15 -10.31
N LYS A 59 -5.96 22.65 -9.74
CA LYS A 59 -6.92 23.44 -8.95
C LYS A 59 -7.51 22.62 -7.81
N ILE A 60 -7.71 23.27 -6.66
CA ILE A 60 -8.41 22.75 -5.49
C ILE A 60 -9.78 23.46 -5.42
N ASN A 61 -10.86 22.71 -5.29
CA ASN A 61 -12.24 23.23 -5.25
C ASN A 61 -12.96 22.98 -3.92
N VAL A 62 -12.24 22.52 -2.92
CA VAL A 62 -12.75 22.22 -1.58
C VAL A 62 -11.84 22.86 -0.52
N LYS A 63 -12.37 23.03 0.69
CA LYS A 63 -11.64 23.56 1.84
C LYS A 63 -11.52 22.50 2.92
N VAL A 64 -10.56 22.67 3.84
CA VAL A 64 -10.46 21.85 5.04
C VAL A 64 -11.75 21.92 5.84
N ASN A 65 -12.19 20.77 6.35
CA ASN A 65 -13.46 20.51 7.03
C ASN A 65 -14.72 20.44 6.13
N ASP A 66 -14.60 20.63 4.81
CA ASP A 66 -15.73 20.33 3.94
C ASP A 66 -16.07 18.84 4.00
N THR A 67 -17.35 18.52 4.12
CA THR A 67 -17.86 17.17 3.91
C THR A 67 -18.07 16.93 2.43
N VAL A 68 -17.52 15.82 1.92
CA VAL A 68 -17.65 15.43 0.51
C VAL A 68 -18.32 14.07 0.38
N LYS A 69 -19.06 13.88 -0.70
CA LYS A 69 -19.71 12.64 -1.07
C LYS A 69 -18.86 11.88 -2.09
N LYS A 70 -19.01 10.55 -2.14
CA LYS A 70 -18.50 9.74 -3.24
C LYS A 70 -18.96 10.32 -4.58
N GLY A 71 -18.02 10.51 -5.51
CA GLY A 71 -18.29 11.10 -6.83
C GLY A 71 -18.48 12.62 -6.81
N GLN A 72 -18.30 13.30 -5.68
CA GLN A 72 -18.31 14.75 -5.64
C GLN A 72 -17.03 15.33 -6.24
N PHE A 73 -17.18 16.34 -7.11
CA PHE A 73 -16.06 17.11 -7.66
C PHE A 73 -15.28 17.82 -6.56
N ILE A 74 -13.96 17.61 -6.51
CA ILE A 74 -13.09 18.17 -5.47
C ILE A 74 -11.96 19.04 -6.03
N GLY A 75 -11.60 18.88 -7.31
CA GLY A 75 -10.50 19.63 -7.92
C GLY A 75 -10.24 19.22 -9.36
N LYS A 76 -9.19 19.80 -9.93
CA LYS A 76 -8.76 19.52 -11.30
C LYS A 76 -7.37 18.93 -11.33
N GLY A 77 -7.17 17.91 -12.14
CA GLY A 77 -5.89 17.29 -12.41
C GLY A 77 -4.88 18.25 -13.02
N GLY A 78 -3.60 17.95 -12.89
CA GLY A 78 -2.55 18.81 -13.38
C GLY A 78 -1.14 18.23 -13.27
N ASN A 79 -0.17 19.16 -13.19
CA ASN A 79 1.26 18.85 -13.19
C ASN A 79 2.01 19.73 -12.18
N THR A 80 1.48 19.91 -10.96
CA THR A 80 2.12 20.75 -9.94
C THR A 80 3.04 19.95 -9.00
N GLY A 81 4.00 20.61 -8.38
CA GLY A 81 4.98 19.95 -7.51
C GLY A 81 6.09 19.24 -8.29
N ARG A 82 6.54 18.08 -7.81
CA ARG A 82 7.57 17.25 -8.49
C ARG A 82 6.92 16.24 -9.43
N SER A 83 6.29 16.70 -10.48
CA SER A 83 5.65 15.92 -11.52
C SER A 83 6.34 16.13 -12.87
N PHE A 84 6.38 15.11 -13.71
CA PHE A 84 7.03 15.13 -15.04
C PHE A 84 6.03 15.08 -16.19
N GLY A 85 4.75 15.18 -15.90
CA GLY A 85 3.66 15.15 -16.88
C GLY A 85 2.34 15.23 -16.14
N SER A 86 1.26 15.53 -16.86
CA SER A 86 -0.06 15.62 -16.25
C SER A 86 -0.54 14.26 -15.82
N HIS A 87 -0.81 14.09 -14.53
CA HIS A 87 -1.38 12.87 -13.94
C HIS A 87 -1.97 13.15 -12.56
N LEU A 88 -2.85 12.29 -12.12
CA LEU A 88 -3.30 12.24 -10.73
C LEU A 88 -2.45 11.22 -9.95
N HIS A 89 -1.70 11.70 -8.97
CA HIS A 89 -1.05 10.80 -8.01
C HIS A 89 -2.03 10.51 -6.87
N LEU A 90 -2.54 9.27 -6.84
CA LEU A 90 -3.50 8.79 -5.86
C LEU A 90 -2.81 7.90 -4.82
N VAL A 91 -2.92 8.29 -3.54
CA VAL A 91 -2.40 7.50 -2.41
C VAL A 91 -3.56 7.14 -1.48
N THR A 92 -3.53 5.93 -0.96
CA THR A 92 -4.43 5.50 0.11
C THR A 92 -3.66 5.10 1.36
N SER A 93 -4.20 5.46 2.52
CA SER A 93 -3.62 5.10 3.81
C SER A 93 -4.70 4.87 4.88
N PHE A 94 -4.37 4.05 5.88
CA PHE A 94 -5.22 3.81 7.03
C PHE A 94 -4.36 3.94 8.30
N LYS A 95 -4.73 4.83 9.20
CA LYS A 95 -3.97 5.12 10.44
C LYS A 95 -2.47 5.34 10.17
N GLY A 96 -2.14 6.09 9.12
CA GLY A 96 -0.76 6.38 8.71
C GLY A 96 -0.04 5.25 7.95
N HIS A 97 -0.64 4.08 7.83
CA HIS A 97 -0.10 2.97 7.05
C HIS A 97 -0.57 3.04 5.59
N TYR A 98 0.37 3.02 4.67
CA TYR A 98 0.08 2.96 3.24
C TYR A 98 -0.62 1.66 2.87
N ILE A 99 -1.63 1.77 2.02
CA ILE A 99 -2.30 0.63 1.37
C ILE A 99 -2.30 0.92 -0.14
N HIS A 100 -1.93 -0.06 -0.96
CA HIS A 100 -1.95 0.17 -2.41
C HIS A 100 -3.39 0.35 -2.91
N PRO A 101 -3.70 1.43 -3.68
CA PRO A 101 -5.08 1.74 -4.07
C PRO A 101 -5.81 0.61 -4.80
N GLU A 102 -5.11 -0.17 -5.64
CA GLU A 102 -5.69 -1.30 -6.39
C GLU A 102 -6.22 -2.43 -5.51
N TYR A 103 -5.87 -2.48 -4.22
CA TYR A 103 -6.49 -3.43 -3.29
C TYR A 103 -7.85 -2.99 -2.80
N LEU A 104 -8.09 -1.69 -2.83
CA LEU A 104 -9.32 -1.07 -2.34
C LEU A 104 -10.32 -0.84 -3.46
N PHE A 105 -9.82 -0.41 -4.61
CA PHE A 105 -10.62 0.05 -5.74
C PHE A 105 -10.29 -0.71 -7.01
N ASP A 106 -11.31 -0.92 -7.82
CA ASP A 106 -11.18 -1.44 -9.17
C ASP A 106 -11.11 -0.27 -10.16
N PHE A 107 -9.98 -0.13 -10.84
CA PHE A 107 -9.75 0.89 -11.86
C PHE A 107 -9.99 0.40 -13.29
N SER A 108 -10.54 -0.80 -13.46
CA SER A 108 -10.80 -1.40 -14.79
C SER A 108 -12.06 -0.89 -15.49
N GLY A 109 -12.59 0.26 -15.08
CA GLY A 109 -13.76 0.89 -15.70
C GLY A 109 -15.02 0.85 -14.83
N SER A 110 -15.17 -0.11 -13.92
CA SER A 110 -16.29 -0.13 -12.98
C SER A 110 -16.16 0.91 -11.86
N ASN A 111 -14.93 1.35 -11.57
CA ASN A 111 -14.56 2.25 -10.47
C ASN A 111 -15.21 1.85 -9.13
N ALA A 112 -15.37 0.56 -8.93
CA ALA A 112 -16.04 -0.01 -7.77
C ALA A 112 -15.10 -0.22 -6.60
N VAL A 113 -15.62 -0.16 -5.39
CA VAL A 113 -14.94 -0.67 -4.20
C VAL A 113 -14.92 -2.20 -4.30
N ARG A 114 -13.74 -2.82 -4.20
CA ARG A 114 -13.58 -4.28 -4.41
C ARG A 114 -14.29 -5.12 -3.36
N SER A 115 -14.42 -4.62 -2.13
CA SER A 115 -15.13 -5.30 -1.05
C SER A 115 -15.59 -4.31 0.01
N LYS A 116 -16.70 -4.62 0.69
CA LYS A 116 -17.18 -3.84 1.85
C LYS A 116 -16.20 -3.96 3.03
N GLU A 117 -15.57 -5.10 3.19
CA GLU A 117 -14.60 -5.38 4.24
C GLU A 117 -13.37 -6.05 3.65
N ILE A 118 -12.19 -5.65 4.11
CA ILE A 118 -10.92 -6.27 3.72
C ILE A 118 -10.02 -6.41 4.94
N TRP A 119 -9.25 -7.49 4.97
CA TRP A 119 -8.21 -7.71 5.97
C TRP A 119 -6.85 -7.33 5.38
N VAL A 120 -6.25 -6.26 5.90
CA VAL A 120 -4.97 -5.74 5.40
C VAL A 120 -3.80 -6.42 6.11
N THR A 121 -2.95 -7.10 5.36
CA THR A 121 -1.73 -7.72 5.89
C THR A 121 -0.56 -6.72 5.85
N LYS A 122 0.50 -6.96 6.65
CA LYS A 122 1.73 -6.14 6.59
C LYS A 122 2.35 -6.05 5.18
N LYS A 123 2.14 -7.05 4.35
CA LYS A 123 2.63 -7.09 2.97
C LYS A 123 1.98 -6.00 2.10
N TRP A 124 0.72 -5.70 2.33
CA TRP A 124 -0.03 -4.67 1.61
C TRP A 124 0.43 -3.24 1.94
N THR A 125 1.05 -3.06 3.10
CA THR A 125 1.51 -1.74 3.56
C THR A 125 2.93 -1.38 3.13
N LYS A 126 3.63 -2.28 2.43
CA LYS A 126 5.01 -2.06 1.98
C LYS A 126 5.06 -1.68 0.49
N PRO A 127 5.31 -0.41 0.14
CA PRO A 127 5.33 0.04 -1.25
C PRO A 127 6.35 -0.69 -2.13
N ALA A 128 7.42 -1.21 -1.55
CA ALA A 128 8.48 -1.94 -2.26
C ALA A 128 7.97 -3.25 -2.92
N TYR A 129 6.88 -3.81 -2.43
CA TYR A 129 6.30 -5.04 -3.02
C TYR A 129 5.35 -4.77 -4.18
N HIS A 130 5.03 -3.50 -4.45
CA HIS A 130 4.06 -3.10 -5.46
C HIS A 130 4.75 -2.30 -6.56
N ASN A 131 4.81 -2.86 -7.76
CA ASN A 131 5.26 -2.13 -8.94
C ASN A 131 4.53 -2.67 -10.18
N ALA A 132 4.51 -1.88 -11.26
CA ALA A 132 3.83 -2.22 -12.51
C ALA A 132 4.29 -3.56 -13.14
N ARG A 133 5.51 -4.03 -12.85
CA ARG A 133 6.04 -5.31 -13.34
C ARG A 133 5.75 -6.47 -12.39
N ARG A 134 5.40 -6.17 -11.15
CA ARG A 134 5.06 -7.13 -10.09
C ARG A 134 3.71 -6.72 -9.51
N GLN A 135 2.70 -6.67 -10.34
CA GLN A 135 1.33 -6.69 -9.82
C GLN A 135 1.20 -8.00 -9.05
N SER A 136 1.42 -7.89 -7.76
CA SER A 136 1.31 -9.04 -6.90
C SER A 136 -0.14 -9.52 -6.98
N LYS A 137 -0.33 -10.74 -7.40
CA LYS A 137 -1.58 -11.48 -7.24
C LYS A 137 -1.81 -11.69 -5.73
N LEU A 138 -1.99 -10.59 -4.99
CA LEU A 138 -2.31 -10.66 -3.58
C LEU A 138 -3.78 -11.03 -3.47
N ALA A 139 -4.05 -12.15 -2.82
CA ALA A 139 -5.40 -12.55 -2.51
C ALA A 139 -6.06 -11.49 -1.62
N LEU A 140 -7.26 -11.08 -1.97
CA LEU A 140 -8.12 -10.25 -1.13
C LEU A 140 -8.75 -11.13 -0.07
N PHE A 141 -8.55 -10.77 1.19
CA PHE A 141 -9.21 -11.44 2.31
C PHE A 141 -10.31 -10.53 2.85
N THR A 142 -11.54 -10.99 2.81
CA THR A 142 -12.70 -10.26 3.33
C THR A 142 -12.90 -10.52 4.83
N THR A 143 -12.24 -11.53 5.40
CA THR A 143 -12.31 -11.85 6.84
C THR A 143 -10.91 -12.06 7.42
N LYS A 144 -10.79 -11.79 8.74
CA LYS A 144 -9.57 -12.06 9.50
C LYS A 144 -9.20 -13.56 9.45
N LYS A 145 -10.19 -14.43 9.58
CA LYS A 145 -10.00 -15.89 9.56
C LYS A 145 -9.36 -16.33 8.25
N ALA A 146 -9.92 -15.94 7.10
CA ALA A 146 -9.37 -16.30 5.79
C ALA A 146 -7.92 -15.81 5.60
N ALA A 147 -7.59 -14.62 6.12
CA ALA A 147 -6.23 -14.09 6.08
C ALA A 147 -5.25 -14.90 6.94
N LEU A 148 -5.68 -15.33 8.12
CA LEU A 148 -4.88 -16.16 9.03
C LEU A 148 -4.69 -17.57 8.48
N ASP A 149 -5.75 -18.20 7.98
CA ASP A 149 -5.71 -19.55 7.39
C ASP A 149 -4.76 -19.56 6.17
N ALA A 150 -4.82 -18.54 5.33
CA ALA A 150 -3.91 -18.41 4.19
C ALA A 150 -2.46 -18.14 4.61
N ALA A 151 -2.22 -17.39 5.68
CA ALA A 151 -0.89 -17.19 6.24
C ALA A 151 -0.33 -18.49 6.83
N GLU A 152 -1.17 -19.27 7.49
CA GLU A 152 -0.80 -20.57 8.06
C GLU A 152 -0.48 -21.58 6.97
N ALA A 153 -1.28 -21.66 5.91
CA ALA A 153 -1.03 -22.49 4.74
C ALA A 153 0.30 -22.16 4.01
N GLN A 154 0.82 -20.94 4.17
CA GLN A 154 2.11 -20.53 3.61
C GLN A 154 3.31 -20.80 4.54
N ARG A 155 3.07 -21.24 5.77
CA ARG A 155 4.15 -21.62 6.70
C ARG A 155 4.88 -22.85 6.20
N LYS A 156 6.20 -22.76 6.12
CA LYS A 156 7.08 -23.88 5.78
C LYS A 156 8.00 -24.18 6.95
N ILE A 157 8.20 -25.46 7.24
CA ILE A 157 9.23 -25.89 8.17
C ILE A 157 10.51 -26.09 7.38
N TYR A 158 11.56 -25.34 7.74
CA TYR A 158 12.91 -25.50 7.22
C TYR A 158 13.75 -26.24 8.24
N ILE A 159 14.42 -27.30 7.82
CA ILE A 159 15.36 -28.06 8.65
C ILE A 159 16.77 -27.51 8.37
N VAL A 160 17.43 -27.01 9.39
CA VAL A 160 18.77 -26.43 9.32
C VAL A 160 19.77 -27.51 8.91
N LYS A 161 20.57 -27.22 7.89
CA LYS A 161 21.61 -28.10 7.33
C LYS A 161 23.00 -27.58 7.69
N ARG A 162 24.00 -28.43 7.54
CA ARG A 162 25.42 -28.05 7.72
C ARG A 162 25.78 -26.84 6.84
N GLY A 163 26.37 -25.81 7.45
CA GLY A 163 26.75 -24.56 6.77
C GLY A 163 25.65 -23.55 6.58
N ASP A 164 24.41 -23.80 7.08
CA ASP A 164 23.37 -22.82 7.07
C ASP A 164 23.62 -21.69 8.07
N THR A 165 23.22 -20.50 7.65
CA THR A 165 23.16 -19.29 8.48
C THR A 165 21.81 -18.64 8.28
N LEU A 166 21.37 -17.82 9.23
CA LEU A 166 20.11 -17.05 9.09
C LEU A 166 20.09 -16.24 7.78
N SER A 167 21.22 -15.70 7.35
CA SER A 167 21.34 -14.95 6.10
C SER A 167 21.14 -15.84 4.86
N ARG A 168 21.74 -17.03 4.84
CA ARG A 168 21.57 -17.99 3.73
C ARG A 168 20.14 -18.52 3.66
N ILE A 169 19.55 -18.86 4.80
CA ILE A 169 18.16 -19.33 4.89
C ILE A 169 17.20 -18.23 4.44
N SER A 170 17.41 -17.00 4.91
CA SER A 170 16.65 -15.81 4.52
C SER A 170 16.62 -15.59 2.99
N LYS A 171 17.81 -15.60 2.36
CA LYS A 171 17.94 -15.44 0.89
C LYS A 171 17.27 -16.58 0.12
N ARG A 172 17.50 -17.84 0.54
CA ARG A 172 16.95 -19.03 -0.12
C ARG A 172 15.43 -19.08 -0.08
N ASN A 173 14.82 -18.60 1.01
CA ASN A 173 13.38 -18.60 1.19
C ASN A 173 12.71 -17.27 0.88
N ASN A 174 13.45 -16.27 0.41
CA ASN A 174 12.96 -14.92 0.10
C ASN A 174 12.21 -14.25 1.28
N VAL A 175 12.71 -14.44 2.49
CA VAL A 175 12.19 -13.85 3.73
C VAL A 175 13.28 -13.04 4.43
N THR A 176 12.92 -12.12 5.32
CA THR A 176 13.91 -11.36 6.08
C THR A 176 14.44 -12.18 7.27
N ILE A 177 15.68 -11.92 7.70
CA ILE A 177 16.23 -12.50 8.93
C ILE A 177 15.34 -12.15 10.13
N ALA A 178 14.80 -10.91 10.18
CA ALA A 178 13.90 -10.48 11.23
C ALA A 178 12.60 -11.32 11.27
N ALA A 179 12.06 -11.67 10.10
CA ALA A 179 10.87 -12.53 10.02
C ALA A 179 11.16 -13.95 10.56
N ILE A 180 12.30 -14.53 10.16
CA ILE A 180 12.74 -15.84 10.70
C ILE A 180 12.88 -15.77 12.22
N CYS A 181 13.58 -14.75 12.73
CA CYS A 181 13.81 -14.59 14.16
C CYS A 181 12.50 -14.42 14.94
N SER A 182 11.57 -13.62 14.42
CA SER A 182 10.27 -13.39 15.06
C SER A 182 9.40 -14.66 15.08
N ALA A 183 9.34 -15.40 13.95
CA ALA A 183 8.53 -16.60 13.83
C ALA A 183 9.02 -17.76 14.73
N ASN A 184 10.32 -17.73 15.11
CA ASN A 184 10.95 -18.79 15.89
C ASN A 184 11.41 -18.37 17.28
N ALA A 185 11.10 -17.13 17.72
CA ALA A 185 11.53 -16.56 18.99
C ALA A 185 13.05 -16.65 19.23
N ILE A 186 13.86 -16.47 18.18
CA ILE A 186 15.34 -16.51 18.23
C ILE A 186 15.94 -15.12 17.98
N ARG A 187 17.14 -14.88 18.50
CA ARG A 187 17.88 -13.63 18.27
C ARG A 187 18.60 -13.65 16.90
N ARG A 188 18.91 -12.49 16.34
CA ARG A 188 19.62 -12.37 15.04
C ARG A 188 21.01 -13.00 15.03
N ASN A 189 21.66 -13.11 16.20
CA ASN A 189 22.96 -13.72 16.40
C ASN A 189 22.87 -15.15 16.97
N ALA A 190 21.69 -15.76 16.95
CA ALA A 190 21.51 -17.12 17.44
C ALA A 190 22.31 -18.13 16.62
N THR A 191 22.99 -19.03 17.30
CA THR A 191 23.66 -20.18 16.69
C THR A 191 22.61 -21.22 16.31
N LEU A 192 22.57 -21.57 15.03
CA LEU A 192 21.65 -22.60 14.52
C LEU A 192 22.29 -24.00 14.71
N ARG A 193 21.47 -24.97 15.13
CA ARG A 193 21.90 -26.38 15.24
C ARG A 193 21.43 -27.14 14.01
N ILE A 194 22.28 -28.03 13.50
CA ILE A 194 21.93 -28.95 12.42
C ILE A 194 20.72 -29.79 12.88
N GLY A 195 19.70 -29.93 12.02
CA GLY A 195 18.44 -30.57 12.34
C GLY A 195 17.42 -29.67 13.04
N GLN A 196 17.76 -28.47 13.47
CA GLN A 196 16.82 -27.54 14.06
C GLN A 196 15.72 -27.21 13.06
N LYS A 197 14.45 -27.28 13.51
CA LYS A 197 13.29 -26.88 12.71
C LYS A 197 13.07 -25.39 12.87
N LEU A 198 12.98 -24.65 11.76
CA LEU A 198 12.64 -23.24 11.73
C LEU A 198 11.33 -23.05 10.95
N VAL A 199 10.42 -22.29 11.52
CA VAL A 199 9.21 -21.83 10.82
C VAL A 199 9.62 -20.68 9.90
N ILE A 200 9.30 -20.79 8.62
CA ILE A 200 9.53 -19.78 7.61
C ILE A 200 8.15 -19.24 7.19
N GLU A 201 7.93 -17.96 7.47
CA GLU A 201 6.74 -17.22 7.05
C GLU A 201 7.13 -16.22 5.94
N PRO A 202 6.47 -16.22 4.78
CA PRO A 202 6.76 -15.32 3.65
C PRO A 202 6.36 -13.85 3.89
#